data_1d3b39c18e83d9b8419c2a050152c0ad
#
_entry.id   1d3b39c18e83d9b8419c2a050152c0ad
#
_cell.length_a   1.000
_cell.length_b   1.000
_cell.length_c   1.000
_cell.angle_alpha   90.00
_cell.angle_beta   90.00
_cell.angle_gamma   90.00
#
_symmetry.space_group_name_H-M   'P 1'
#
loop_
_entity.id
_entity.type
_entity.pdbx_description
1 polymer ?
#
loop_
_entity_poly.entity_id
_entity_poly.type
_entity_poly.pdbx_seq_one_letter_code
_entity_poly.pdbx_strand_id
1 'polypeptide(L)'
;MRVRSWLASTCATNSTLEPTFSFSNNQSQPPKRLASDTSSSSNSTPSTTSTATSSVSLQSNLSLQTLPSVPSLQKITPETLNVSSLCVNSLKPQQNHIPITCLVVQDNLLYAASSHEINVYDRTNLSLVDSFNDKDSSLGSVKSVSFCDGKIFTAHQDCKIRAWKISSTTKHHKLVTVLPTLNDRLRRFVLPKNYVNVRRHKKLLWIKHADAVTGLAVNDNNGLIYSVSWDKSLKIWRASDLQCLESIKAHEDAVNAVAVSVDGMVYTGSADCRIRVWGKPLNEKRHVLVATLEKHKSAVNALALNDDGSVLFSGACDRSILVWEREDSANHMVVTGALRGHNKAILSLINVSDLLLSGSADRTVRIWKEGHDGKYICLSVLDGHRKPVKTLAAVRENDNDVVSVFSGTLDGEIKKWQLSVSPCSQDIAKMNL
;
A
#
# COMPACT_ATOMS: atom_id res chain seq x y z
N MET A 1 -1.67 -25.97 9.80
CA MET A 1 -0.54 -25.07 9.51
C MET A 1 -0.84 -23.71 10.14
N ARG A 2 -0.06 -23.29 11.13
CA ARG A 2 -0.24 -21.98 11.77
C ARG A 2 0.14 -20.88 10.79
N VAL A 3 -0.83 -20.14 10.31
CA VAL A 3 -0.63 -18.90 9.53
C VAL A 3 -0.13 -17.86 10.53
N ARG A 4 1.17 -17.59 10.56
CA ARG A 4 1.71 -16.43 11.27
C ARG A 4 1.21 -15.18 10.52
N SER A 5 0.43 -14.37 11.19
CA SER A 5 0.02 -13.04 10.72
C SER A 5 1.28 -12.21 10.47
N TRP A 6 1.66 -12.06 9.23
CA TRP A 6 2.87 -11.37 8.78
C TRP A 6 2.89 -9.89 9.21
N LEU A 7 1.72 -9.26 9.30
CA LEU A 7 1.57 -7.88 9.78
C LEU A 7 2.00 -7.70 11.26
N ALA A 8 1.96 -8.74 12.09
CA ALA A 8 2.42 -8.67 13.46
C ALA A 8 3.96 -8.82 13.58
N SER A 9 4.61 -9.42 12.61
CA SER A 9 6.05 -9.73 12.68
C SER A 9 6.96 -8.61 12.15
N THR A 10 6.49 -7.77 11.22
CA THR A 10 7.31 -6.70 10.62
C THR A 10 7.25 -5.37 11.35
N CYS A 11 6.26 -5.16 12.22
CA CYS A 11 6.14 -3.92 13.01
C CYS A 11 6.61 -4.06 14.48
N ALA A 12 7.10 -5.23 14.92
CA ALA A 12 7.38 -5.54 16.32
C ALA A 12 8.86 -5.42 16.76
N THR A 13 9.75 -4.94 15.93
CA THR A 13 11.15 -4.74 16.32
C THR A 13 11.43 -3.26 16.57
N ASN A 14 11.20 -2.83 17.80
CA ASN A 14 11.98 -1.87 18.59
C ASN A 14 11.16 -1.41 19.80
N SER A 15 11.08 -2.26 20.82
CA SER A 15 10.87 -1.83 22.21
C SER A 15 11.81 -2.67 23.07
N THR A 16 12.86 -2.02 23.53
CA THR A 16 13.75 -2.51 24.57
C THR A 16 12.97 -2.78 25.85
N LEU A 17 12.85 -4.04 26.24
CA LEU A 17 12.53 -4.47 27.58
C LEU A 17 13.64 -5.42 27.99
N GLU A 18 14.40 -5.00 28.99
CA GLU A 18 15.38 -5.82 29.67
C GLU A 18 14.71 -7.01 30.38
N PRO A 19 15.22 -8.22 30.28
CA PRO A 19 14.74 -9.32 31.10
C PRO A 19 15.58 -9.39 32.37
N THR A 20 14.94 -9.21 33.50
CA THR A 20 15.46 -9.60 34.83
C THR A 20 15.49 -11.13 34.92
N PHE A 21 16.69 -11.71 34.96
CA PHE A 21 16.89 -13.11 35.27
C PHE A 21 17.27 -13.28 36.73
N SER A 22 16.51 -14.11 37.45
CA SER A 22 16.85 -14.66 38.73
C SER A 22 17.68 -15.95 38.56
N PHE A 23 18.78 -16.02 39.33
CA PHE A 23 19.74 -17.12 39.33
C PHE A 23 19.20 -18.38 39.98
N SER A 24 19.53 -19.54 39.43
CA SER A 24 19.78 -20.76 40.21
C SER A 24 20.98 -21.51 39.63
N ASN A 25 21.93 -21.79 40.53
CA ASN A 25 23.20 -22.47 40.29
C ASN A 25 23.03 -23.92 39.82
N ASN A 26 23.88 -24.39 38.94
CA ASN A 26 24.58 -25.65 39.10
C ASN A 26 25.86 -25.71 38.23
N GLN A 27 26.92 -26.16 38.91
CA GLN A 27 28.32 -26.27 38.48
C GLN A 27 28.56 -27.43 37.53
N SER A 28 29.48 -27.26 36.58
CA SER A 28 30.58 -28.20 36.30
C SER A 28 31.58 -27.60 35.32
N GLN A 29 32.85 -27.75 35.68
CA GLN A 29 34.06 -27.20 35.04
C GLN A 29 34.67 -28.14 33.98
N PRO A 30 35.80 -27.71 33.28
CA PRO A 30 36.08 -27.92 31.87
C PRO A 30 37.19 -28.97 31.60
N PRO A 31 37.70 -29.08 30.42
CA PRO A 31 39.19 -29.15 30.29
C PRO A 31 39.82 -28.23 29.24
N LYS A 32 41.10 -28.02 29.53
CA LYS A 32 42.12 -27.07 29.05
C LYS A 32 42.85 -27.49 27.76
N ARG A 33 43.51 -26.46 27.18
CA ARG A 33 44.82 -26.35 26.52
C ARG A 33 44.89 -26.74 25.03
N LEU A 34 45.63 -26.02 24.18
CA LEU A 34 47.05 -25.60 24.22
C LEU A 34 47.31 -24.41 23.26
N ALA A 35 48.26 -23.57 23.67
CA ALA A 35 48.84 -22.49 22.94
C ALA A 35 50.11 -22.97 22.15
N SER A 36 50.51 -22.21 21.15
CA SER A 36 51.93 -22.04 20.84
C SER A 36 52.16 -20.73 20.06
N ASP A 37 53.18 -20.04 20.60
CA ASP A 37 53.78 -18.76 20.20
C ASP A 37 54.62 -18.86 18.92
N THR A 38 54.93 -17.74 18.29
CA THR A 38 56.24 -17.04 18.15
C THR A 38 56.19 -16.05 16.98
N SER A 39 56.31 -14.74 17.25
CA SER A 39 57.44 -13.82 17.10
C SER A 39 58.13 -13.83 15.70
N SER A 40 58.40 -12.75 15.02
CA SER A 40 59.07 -11.49 15.29
C SER A 40 59.43 -10.75 13.99
N SER A 41 59.33 -9.42 14.01
CA SER A 41 60.26 -8.37 13.50
C SER A 41 60.79 -8.43 12.06
N SER A 42 60.86 -7.38 11.27
CA SER A 42 61.43 -6.05 11.38
C SER A 42 61.59 -5.40 9.99
N ASN A 43 61.39 -4.08 9.94
CA ASN A 43 62.06 -3.02 9.16
C ASN A 43 62.47 -3.15 7.68
N SER A 44 61.98 -2.23 6.83
CA SER A 44 62.75 -1.08 6.31
C SER A 44 62.13 -0.50 5.03
N THR A 45 62.00 0.82 4.98
CA THR A 45 61.84 1.66 3.77
C THR A 45 63.20 1.77 3.03
N PRO A 46 63.34 2.26 1.75
CA PRO A 46 62.80 3.54 1.28
C PRO A 46 62.42 3.66 -0.22
N SER A 47 61.64 4.72 -0.48
CA SER A 47 61.56 5.64 -1.63
C SER A 47 61.89 5.22 -3.07
N THR A 48 61.04 5.55 -4.02
CA THR A 48 61.22 6.57 -5.09
C THR A 48 60.00 6.69 -6.02
N THR A 49 59.53 7.91 -6.15
CA THR A 49 59.01 8.73 -7.27
C THR A 49 58.26 8.11 -8.45
N SER A 50 57.13 8.75 -8.69
CA SER A 50 56.56 9.41 -9.87
C SER A 50 55.48 8.64 -10.61
N THR A 51 54.36 9.14 -10.74
CA THR A 51 53.68 10.02 -11.66
C THR A 51 52.18 9.92 -11.48
N ALA A 52 51.55 11.09 -11.38
CA ALA A 52 50.13 11.30 -11.20
C ALA A 52 49.31 10.93 -12.46
N THR A 53 48.24 10.19 -12.25
CA THR A 53 47.04 10.32 -13.07
C THR A 53 45.87 10.40 -12.13
N SER A 54 45.29 11.59 -12.10
CA SER A 54 44.12 11.97 -11.29
C SER A 54 42.89 11.27 -11.82
N SER A 55 42.43 10.23 -11.12
CA SER A 55 41.05 9.78 -11.17
C SER A 55 40.31 10.47 -10.04
N VAL A 56 39.52 11.47 -10.36
CA VAL A 56 38.62 12.16 -9.44
C VAL A 56 37.53 11.19 -9.07
N SER A 57 37.70 10.49 -7.97
CA SER A 57 36.57 9.83 -7.28
C SER A 57 35.79 10.91 -6.58
N LEU A 58 34.66 11.30 -7.17
CA LEU A 58 33.64 12.06 -6.50
C LEU A 58 33.02 11.18 -5.39
N GLN A 59 33.67 11.19 -4.25
CA GLN A 59 33.03 10.82 -3.00
C GLN A 59 31.98 11.92 -2.70
N SER A 60 30.73 11.69 -3.11
CA SER A 60 29.61 12.46 -2.62
C SER A 60 29.36 12.08 -1.17
N ASN A 61 30.10 12.71 -0.27
CA ASN A 61 29.69 12.86 1.13
C ASN A 61 28.49 13.82 1.19
N LEU A 62 27.36 13.39 0.63
CA LEU A 62 26.08 13.93 1.02
C LEU A 62 25.79 13.33 2.39
N SER A 63 26.25 14.03 3.44
CA SER A 63 25.71 13.87 4.78
C SER A 63 24.19 13.87 4.62
N LEU A 64 23.53 12.89 5.23
CA LEU A 64 22.11 12.85 5.42
C LEU A 64 21.68 14.14 6.14
N GLN A 65 21.51 15.22 5.39
CA GLN A 65 20.72 16.34 5.88
C GLN A 65 19.36 15.75 6.17
N THR A 66 19.05 15.67 7.43
CA THR A 66 17.71 15.33 7.91
C THR A 66 16.74 16.19 7.11
N LEU A 67 15.86 15.53 6.33
CA LEU A 67 14.73 16.20 5.70
C LEU A 67 14.11 17.11 6.76
N PRO A 68 13.77 18.37 6.43
CA PRO A 68 13.23 19.29 7.41
C PRO A 68 12.08 18.60 8.13
N SER A 69 12.24 18.42 9.43
CA SER A 69 11.17 17.89 10.27
C SER A 69 10.08 18.93 10.23
N VAL A 70 8.92 18.56 9.69
CA VAL A 70 7.72 19.34 9.89
C VAL A 70 7.58 19.53 11.39
N PRO A 71 7.45 20.77 11.92
CA PRO A 71 7.37 21.02 13.34
C PRO A 71 6.30 20.12 13.94
N SER A 72 6.63 19.37 14.99
CA SER A 72 5.67 18.57 15.71
C SER A 72 4.56 19.49 16.18
N LEU A 73 3.35 19.33 15.64
CA LEU A 73 2.07 19.81 16.14
C LEU A 73 2.11 21.09 17.04
N GLN A 74 2.89 22.09 16.70
CA GLN A 74 2.46 23.42 17.03
C GLN A 74 1.27 23.70 16.14
N LYS A 75 0.14 24.07 16.74
CA LYS A 75 -1.06 24.55 16.08
C LYS A 75 -0.70 25.65 15.10
N ILE A 76 -0.26 25.29 13.90
CA ILE A 76 -0.40 26.15 12.75
C ILE A 76 -1.87 25.96 12.40
N THR A 77 -2.72 26.73 13.06
CA THR A 77 -4.08 26.95 12.58
C THR A 77 -3.90 27.51 11.19
N PRO A 78 -4.37 26.83 10.15
CA PRO A 78 -4.51 27.49 8.86
C PRO A 78 -5.54 28.59 9.11
N GLU A 79 -5.10 29.82 9.14
CA GLU A 79 -5.94 30.99 9.44
C GLU A 79 -7.09 31.19 8.45
N THR A 80 -7.24 30.27 7.46
CA THR A 80 -8.11 30.41 6.29
C THR A 80 -9.09 29.26 6.07
N LEU A 81 -9.01 28.12 6.79
CA LEU A 81 -9.88 26.97 6.53
C LEU A 81 -10.58 26.49 7.82
N ASN A 82 -11.90 26.47 7.79
CA ASN A 82 -12.72 25.80 8.80
C ASN A 82 -12.92 24.35 8.39
N VAL A 83 -12.41 23.42 9.21
CA VAL A 83 -12.58 21.98 8.99
C VAL A 83 -13.42 21.41 10.12
N SER A 84 -14.60 20.92 9.79
CA SER A 84 -15.43 20.17 10.72
C SER A 84 -15.43 18.70 10.33
N SER A 85 -15.34 17.81 11.32
CA SER A 85 -15.41 16.36 11.12
C SER A 85 -16.34 15.74 12.14
N LEU A 86 -17.33 14.99 11.68
CA LEU A 86 -18.34 14.35 12.51
C LEU A 86 -18.42 12.86 12.18
N CYS A 87 -18.41 11.99 13.20
CA CYS A 87 -18.77 10.59 13.04
C CYS A 87 -20.30 10.47 12.97
N VAL A 88 -20.81 10.20 11.77
CA VAL A 88 -22.26 10.18 11.52
C VAL A 88 -22.86 8.81 11.85
N ASN A 89 -22.14 7.74 11.54
CA ASN A 89 -22.62 6.38 11.71
C ASN A 89 -21.47 5.42 12.02
N SER A 90 -21.79 4.30 12.67
CA SER A 90 -20.83 3.26 13.01
C SER A 90 -21.48 1.89 12.95
N LEU A 91 -20.96 1.01 12.11
CA LEU A 91 -21.25 -0.40 12.14
C LEU A 91 -20.32 -1.08 13.12
N LYS A 92 -20.86 -1.59 14.21
CA LYS A 92 -20.08 -2.31 15.22
C LYS A 92 -19.72 -3.71 14.72
N PRO A 93 -18.57 -4.23 15.13
CA PRO A 93 -18.17 -5.59 14.77
C PRO A 93 -19.19 -6.60 15.28
N GLN A 94 -19.52 -7.59 14.45
CA GLN A 94 -20.23 -8.78 14.90
C GLN A 94 -19.37 -9.55 15.92
N GLN A 95 -20.00 -10.46 16.67
CA GLN A 95 -19.39 -11.18 17.80
C GLN A 95 -18.00 -11.79 17.56
N ASN A 96 -17.59 -11.99 16.29
CA ASN A 96 -16.36 -12.67 15.92
C ASN A 96 -15.16 -11.75 15.62
N HIS A 97 -15.27 -10.43 15.76
CA HIS A 97 -14.19 -9.47 15.50
C HIS A 97 -13.43 -9.71 14.18
N ILE A 98 -14.17 -10.00 13.10
CA ILE A 98 -13.55 -10.32 11.80
C ILE A 98 -13.02 -9.02 11.15
N PRO A 99 -11.73 -8.94 10.78
CA PRO A 99 -11.13 -7.72 10.24
C PRO A 99 -11.77 -7.26 8.95
N ILE A 100 -12.00 -5.95 8.81
CA ILE A 100 -12.27 -5.33 7.52
C ILE A 100 -10.94 -5.19 6.79
N THR A 101 -10.80 -5.86 5.66
CA THR A 101 -9.54 -5.93 4.90
C THR A 101 -9.48 -4.93 3.77
N CYS A 102 -10.64 -4.59 3.17
CA CYS A 102 -10.77 -3.65 2.08
C CYS A 102 -12.13 -2.94 2.14
N LEU A 103 -12.14 -1.64 1.90
CA LEU A 103 -13.32 -0.82 1.67
C LEU A 103 -13.19 -0.15 0.31
N VAL A 104 -14.26 -0.14 -0.47
CA VAL A 104 -14.35 0.60 -1.74
C VAL A 104 -15.75 1.16 -1.90
N VAL A 105 -15.86 2.39 -2.35
CA VAL A 105 -17.13 3.01 -2.73
C VAL A 105 -17.25 2.96 -4.26
N GLN A 106 -18.42 2.50 -4.71
CA GLN A 106 -18.80 2.57 -6.13
C GLN A 106 -20.23 3.05 -6.21
N ASP A 107 -20.47 4.16 -6.88
CA ASP A 107 -21.77 4.81 -6.98
C ASP A 107 -22.37 5.09 -5.57
N ASN A 108 -23.56 4.56 -5.31
CA ASN A 108 -24.21 4.68 -4.00
C ASN A 108 -23.97 3.47 -3.06
N LEU A 109 -22.98 2.62 -3.36
CA LEU A 109 -22.71 1.40 -2.61
C LEU A 109 -21.33 1.43 -1.97
N LEU A 110 -21.25 0.94 -0.74
CA LEU A 110 -20.01 0.69 -0.01
C LEU A 110 -19.77 -0.83 0.03
N TYR A 111 -18.68 -1.27 -0.56
CA TYR A 111 -18.22 -2.66 -0.52
C TYR A 111 -17.22 -2.84 0.61
N ALA A 112 -17.54 -3.73 1.53
CA ALA A 112 -16.69 -4.04 2.69
C ALA A 112 -16.30 -5.51 2.68
N ALA A 113 -15.04 -5.79 2.48
CA ALA A 113 -14.49 -7.14 2.53
C ALA A 113 -14.15 -7.50 3.97
N SER A 114 -14.78 -8.55 4.47
CA SER A 114 -14.60 -9.09 5.82
C SER A 114 -14.26 -10.58 5.73
N SER A 115 -13.01 -10.95 5.99
CA SER A 115 -12.52 -12.30 5.73
C SER A 115 -12.70 -12.74 4.27
N HIS A 116 -13.48 -13.80 4.01
CA HIS A 116 -13.78 -14.29 2.65
C HIS A 116 -15.07 -13.67 2.06
N GLU A 117 -15.87 -13.02 2.87
CA GLU A 117 -17.16 -12.44 2.52
C GLU A 117 -17.03 -10.97 2.11
N ILE A 118 -17.88 -10.52 1.20
CA ILE A 118 -17.99 -9.12 0.80
C ILE A 118 -19.42 -8.68 1.04
N ASN A 119 -19.57 -7.76 2.00
CA ASN A 119 -20.82 -7.13 2.34
C ASN A 119 -20.96 -5.82 1.56
N VAL A 120 -22.14 -5.60 0.98
CA VAL A 120 -22.49 -4.40 0.22
C VAL A 120 -23.50 -3.62 1.01
N TYR A 121 -23.16 -2.40 1.34
CA TYR A 121 -24.00 -1.49 2.12
C TYR A 121 -24.45 -0.31 1.26
N ASP A 122 -25.62 0.21 1.54
CA ASP A 122 -26.01 1.53 1.07
C ASP A 122 -25.09 2.58 1.73
N ARG A 123 -24.49 3.47 0.92
CA ARG A 123 -23.53 4.47 1.36
C ARG A 123 -24.11 5.50 2.32
N THR A 124 -25.41 5.79 2.19
CA THR A 124 -26.08 6.86 2.96
C THR A 124 -26.35 6.44 4.40
N ASN A 125 -26.99 5.29 4.59
CA ASN A 125 -27.47 4.82 5.89
C ASN A 125 -26.72 3.60 6.46
N LEU A 126 -25.80 3.02 5.69
CA LEU A 126 -25.06 1.79 6.01
C LEU A 126 -25.97 0.56 6.22
N SER A 127 -27.14 0.51 5.58
CA SER A 127 -27.96 -0.69 5.56
C SER A 127 -27.36 -1.75 4.64
N LEU A 128 -27.39 -3.01 5.02
CA LEU A 128 -26.93 -4.13 4.21
C LEU A 128 -27.86 -4.34 3.02
N VAL A 129 -27.32 -4.27 1.81
CA VAL A 129 -28.04 -4.45 0.54
C VAL A 129 -27.83 -5.86 -0.01
N ASP A 130 -26.61 -6.36 0.01
CA ASP A 130 -26.25 -7.68 -0.53
C ASP A 130 -25.01 -8.23 0.18
N SER A 131 -24.83 -9.54 0.09
CA SER A 131 -23.62 -10.22 0.54
C SER A 131 -23.25 -11.33 -0.44
N PHE A 132 -21.97 -11.43 -0.79
CA PHE A 132 -21.51 -12.43 -1.75
C PHE A 132 -20.14 -13.00 -1.37
N ASN A 133 -19.80 -14.12 -1.99
CA ASN A 133 -18.61 -14.92 -1.68
C ASN A 133 -18.66 -15.61 -0.30
N ASP A 134 -19.86 -15.78 0.26
CA ASP A 134 -20.10 -16.29 1.61
C ASP A 134 -20.05 -17.83 1.73
N LYS A 135 -20.32 -18.54 0.62
CA LYS A 135 -20.62 -19.99 0.62
C LYS A 135 -19.42 -20.89 0.86
N ASP A 136 -18.18 -20.40 0.79
CA ASP A 136 -17.00 -21.23 0.89
C ASP A 136 -15.89 -20.57 1.71
N SER A 137 -15.85 -20.88 2.98
CA SER A 137 -14.82 -20.38 3.91
C SER A 137 -13.38 -20.83 3.56
N SER A 138 -13.24 -21.81 2.65
CA SER A 138 -11.95 -22.28 2.17
C SER A 138 -11.28 -21.30 1.20
N LEU A 139 -12.02 -20.32 0.68
CA LEU A 139 -11.56 -19.39 -0.35
C LEU A 139 -10.48 -18.39 0.12
N GLY A 140 -10.25 -18.28 1.41
CA GLY A 140 -9.29 -17.36 2.00
C GLY A 140 -9.75 -15.90 1.95
N SER A 141 -9.11 -15.08 2.75
CA SER A 141 -9.47 -13.67 2.95
C SER A 141 -9.35 -12.86 1.64
N VAL A 142 -10.36 -12.01 1.38
CA VAL A 142 -10.31 -10.97 0.35
C VAL A 142 -9.31 -9.90 0.78
N LYS A 143 -8.46 -9.44 -0.13
CA LYS A 143 -7.42 -8.44 0.14
C LYS A 143 -7.66 -7.11 -0.57
N SER A 144 -8.26 -7.14 -1.76
CA SER A 144 -8.53 -5.96 -2.57
C SER A 144 -9.76 -6.18 -3.44
N VAL A 145 -10.49 -5.11 -3.69
CA VAL A 145 -11.64 -5.05 -4.60
C VAL A 145 -11.40 -3.91 -5.58
N SER A 146 -11.71 -4.12 -6.84
CA SER A 146 -11.62 -3.10 -7.89
C SER A 146 -12.70 -3.31 -8.94
N PHE A 147 -13.04 -2.25 -9.65
CA PHE A 147 -14.09 -2.22 -10.67
C PHE A 147 -13.48 -1.94 -12.03
N CYS A 148 -13.92 -2.62 -13.07
CA CYS A 148 -13.51 -2.43 -14.44
C CYS A 148 -14.53 -3.01 -15.41
N ASP A 149 -14.90 -2.27 -16.44
CA ASP A 149 -15.77 -2.75 -17.53
C ASP A 149 -17.07 -3.40 -17.00
N GLY A 150 -17.71 -2.76 -16.04
CA GLY A 150 -18.94 -3.25 -15.41
C GLY A 150 -18.82 -4.57 -14.64
N LYS A 151 -17.59 -5.00 -14.35
CA LYS A 151 -17.27 -6.18 -13.54
C LYS A 151 -16.56 -5.78 -12.25
N ILE A 152 -16.72 -6.60 -11.24
CA ILE A 152 -16.03 -6.47 -9.96
C ILE A 152 -14.93 -7.52 -9.91
N PHE A 153 -13.73 -7.09 -9.55
CA PHE A 153 -12.58 -7.97 -9.39
C PHE A 153 -12.15 -8.00 -7.93
N THR A 154 -11.96 -9.21 -7.41
CA THR A 154 -11.58 -9.42 -6.01
C THR A 154 -10.30 -10.25 -5.92
N ALA A 155 -9.32 -9.74 -5.18
CA ALA A 155 -8.06 -10.43 -4.92
C ALA A 155 -8.13 -11.21 -3.61
N HIS A 156 -7.58 -12.41 -3.61
CA HIS A 156 -7.75 -13.34 -2.48
C HIS A 156 -6.42 -13.92 -1.98
N GLN A 157 -6.47 -14.36 -0.72
CA GLN A 157 -5.36 -15.05 -0.07
C GLN A 157 -5.08 -16.44 -0.67
N ASP A 158 -6.03 -17.04 -1.38
CA ASP A 158 -5.86 -18.31 -2.10
C ASP A 158 -5.12 -18.18 -3.43
N CYS A 159 -4.44 -17.05 -3.66
CA CYS A 159 -3.63 -16.74 -4.85
C CYS A 159 -4.47 -16.56 -6.13
N LYS A 160 -5.76 -16.32 -6.02
CA LYS A 160 -6.68 -16.17 -7.16
C LYS A 160 -7.30 -14.76 -7.18
N ILE A 161 -7.73 -14.40 -8.37
CA ILE A 161 -8.58 -13.22 -8.60
C ILE A 161 -9.93 -13.74 -9.10
N ARG A 162 -11.02 -13.20 -8.59
CA ARG A 162 -12.38 -13.57 -9.00
C ARG A 162 -13.03 -12.38 -9.69
N ALA A 163 -13.75 -12.66 -10.77
CA ALA A 163 -14.54 -11.67 -11.50
C ALA A 163 -16.03 -11.93 -11.26
N TRP A 164 -16.74 -10.86 -10.87
CA TRP A 164 -18.16 -10.89 -10.54
C TRP A 164 -18.92 -9.91 -11.43
N LYS A 165 -20.21 -10.14 -11.59
CA LYS A 165 -21.13 -9.23 -12.27
C LYS A 165 -22.43 -9.14 -11.48
N ILE A 166 -23.02 -7.94 -11.45
CA ILE A 166 -24.34 -7.75 -10.88
C ILE A 166 -25.39 -8.31 -11.85
N SER A 167 -26.24 -9.17 -11.38
CA SER A 167 -27.36 -9.70 -12.16
C SER A 167 -28.41 -8.62 -12.37
N SER A 168 -28.77 -8.36 -13.62
CA SER A 168 -29.83 -7.38 -13.96
C SER A 168 -31.20 -7.74 -13.41
N THR A 169 -31.46 -9.03 -13.21
CA THR A 169 -32.77 -9.54 -12.75
C THR A 169 -32.90 -9.57 -11.23
N THR A 170 -31.86 -10.02 -10.52
CA THR A 170 -31.92 -10.25 -9.08
C THR A 170 -31.17 -9.20 -8.26
N LYS A 171 -30.40 -8.31 -8.91
CA LYS A 171 -29.47 -7.35 -8.29
C LYS A 171 -28.41 -7.98 -7.38
N HIS A 172 -28.27 -9.32 -7.39
CA HIS A 172 -27.24 -10.03 -6.64
C HIS A 172 -25.94 -10.19 -7.43
N HIS A 173 -24.85 -10.27 -6.72
CA HIS A 173 -23.53 -10.48 -7.28
C HIS A 173 -23.31 -11.95 -7.64
N LYS A 174 -22.99 -12.22 -8.92
CA LYS A 174 -22.75 -13.57 -9.42
C LYS A 174 -21.30 -13.72 -9.88
N LEU A 175 -20.67 -14.82 -9.46
CA LEU A 175 -19.32 -15.19 -9.93
C LEU A 175 -19.36 -15.52 -11.44
N VAL A 176 -18.57 -14.78 -12.21
CA VAL A 176 -18.40 -15.00 -13.67
C VAL A 176 -17.29 -16.00 -13.91
N THR A 177 -16.12 -15.79 -13.32
CA THR A 177 -14.96 -16.66 -13.49
C THR A 177 -13.88 -16.41 -12.44
N VAL A 178 -12.89 -17.31 -12.45
CA VAL A 178 -11.71 -17.22 -11.59
C VAL A 178 -10.45 -17.14 -12.47
N LEU A 179 -9.60 -16.15 -12.22
CA LEU A 179 -8.35 -15.93 -12.94
C LEU A 179 -7.17 -16.67 -12.28
N PRO A 180 -6.30 -17.27 -13.11
CA PRO A 180 -6.41 -17.42 -14.56
C PRO A 180 -7.52 -18.38 -14.94
N THR A 181 -8.21 -18.07 -16.06
CA THR A 181 -9.35 -18.84 -16.53
C THR A 181 -8.96 -20.28 -16.88
N LEU A 182 -9.94 -21.19 -16.92
CA LEU A 182 -9.70 -22.57 -17.35
C LEU A 182 -9.11 -22.63 -18.75
N ASN A 183 -9.65 -21.87 -19.69
CA ASN A 183 -9.17 -21.82 -21.07
C ASN A 183 -7.72 -21.32 -21.16
N ASP A 184 -7.37 -20.29 -20.40
CA ASP A 184 -6.00 -19.76 -20.37
C ASP A 184 -5.01 -20.77 -19.75
N ARG A 185 -5.46 -21.51 -18.74
CA ARG A 185 -4.68 -22.62 -18.15
C ARG A 185 -4.48 -23.77 -19.10
N LEU A 186 -5.53 -24.24 -19.81
CA LEU A 186 -5.46 -25.34 -20.75
C LEU A 186 -4.59 -25.00 -21.96
N ARG A 187 -4.69 -23.80 -22.51
CA ARG A 187 -3.83 -23.35 -23.62
C ARG A 187 -2.34 -23.39 -23.29
N ARG A 188 -1.99 -23.19 -22.02
CA ARG A 188 -0.59 -23.09 -21.56
C ARG A 188 -0.07 -24.33 -20.86
N PHE A 189 -0.94 -25.27 -20.51
CA PHE A 189 -0.62 -26.46 -19.73
C PHE A 189 0.40 -27.38 -20.43
N VAL A 190 0.30 -27.54 -21.75
CA VAL A 190 1.08 -28.52 -22.51
C VAL A 190 2.56 -28.14 -22.65
N LEU A 191 2.87 -26.84 -22.62
CA LEU A 191 4.21 -26.38 -22.93
C LEU A 191 5.07 -26.21 -21.66
N PRO A 192 6.19 -26.97 -21.52
CA PRO A 192 7.09 -26.86 -20.35
C PRO A 192 7.62 -25.44 -20.08
N LYS A 193 7.83 -24.65 -21.15
CA LYS A 193 8.28 -23.25 -21.04
C LYS A 193 7.31 -22.34 -20.30
N ASN A 194 6.07 -22.76 -20.11
CA ASN A 194 5.07 -22.00 -19.39
C ASN A 194 5.12 -22.20 -17.86
N TYR A 195 6.05 -23.02 -17.38
CA TYR A 195 6.20 -23.30 -15.96
C TYR A 195 7.38 -22.56 -15.35
N VAL A 196 7.13 -21.94 -14.22
CA VAL A 196 8.15 -21.24 -13.39
C VAL A 196 8.39 -22.03 -12.12
N ASN A 197 9.62 -22.14 -11.70
CA ASN A 197 9.98 -22.74 -10.42
C ASN A 197 9.64 -21.76 -9.28
N VAL A 198 8.75 -22.14 -8.40
CA VAL A 198 8.33 -21.34 -7.23
C VAL A 198 9.08 -21.78 -5.98
N ARG A 199 9.31 -23.07 -5.83
CA ARG A 199 10.09 -23.69 -4.73
C ARG A 199 10.84 -24.90 -5.30
N ARG A 200 11.77 -25.47 -4.52
CA ARG A 200 12.67 -26.56 -4.93
C ARG A 200 11.99 -27.69 -5.73
N HIS A 201 10.72 -27.99 -5.46
CA HIS A 201 9.97 -29.07 -6.14
C HIS A 201 8.58 -28.62 -6.63
N LYS A 202 8.31 -27.31 -6.68
CA LYS A 202 6.99 -26.80 -7.09
C LYS A 202 7.13 -25.90 -8.30
N LYS A 203 6.55 -26.35 -9.43
CA LYS A 203 6.39 -25.57 -10.66
C LYS A 203 4.95 -25.09 -10.78
N LEU A 204 4.75 -23.85 -11.18
CA LEU A 204 3.44 -23.29 -11.48
C LEU A 204 3.45 -22.65 -12.88
N LEU A 205 2.29 -22.60 -13.52
CA LEU A 205 2.13 -21.81 -14.73
C LEU A 205 2.43 -20.33 -14.41
N TRP A 206 3.20 -19.67 -15.26
CA TRP A 206 3.64 -18.29 -15.06
C TRP A 206 2.48 -17.30 -14.89
N ILE A 207 1.29 -17.64 -15.42
CA ILE A 207 0.07 -16.85 -15.27
C ILE A 207 -0.55 -16.89 -13.86
N LYS A 208 -0.18 -17.88 -13.03
CA LYS A 208 -0.71 -18.00 -11.67
C LYS A 208 0.15 -17.23 -10.67
N HIS A 209 -0.51 -16.57 -9.72
CA HIS A 209 0.19 -16.16 -8.51
C HIS A 209 0.52 -17.36 -7.64
N ALA A 210 1.67 -17.31 -6.99
CA ALA A 210 2.18 -18.39 -6.13
C ALA A 210 1.87 -18.16 -4.65
N ASP A 211 1.47 -16.95 -4.30
CA ASP A 211 1.08 -16.53 -2.95
C ASP A 211 -0.10 -15.52 -3.02
N ALA A 212 -0.57 -15.07 -1.86
CA ALA A 212 -1.72 -14.17 -1.72
C ALA A 212 -1.64 -12.97 -2.67
N VAL A 213 -2.73 -12.70 -3.38
CA VAL A 213 -2.89 -11.48 -4.18
C VAL A 213 -3.30 -10.36 -3.23
N THR A 214 -2.47 -9.34 -3.10
CA THR A 214 -2.58 -8.29 -2.07
C THR A 214 -3.24 -7.03 -2.55
N GLY A 215 -3.11 -6.71 -3.84
CA GLY A 215 -3.65 -5.49 -4.42
C GLY A 215 -4.09 -5.68 -5.86
N LEU A 216 -5.11 -4.92 -6.23
CA LEU A 216 -5.60 -4.72 -7.59
C LEU A 216 -5.61 -3.23 -7.88
N ALA A 217 -5.19 -2.85 -9.08
CA ALA A 217 -5.40 -1.53 -9.65
C ALA A 217 -5.91 -1.68 -11.07
N VAL A 218 -6.68 -0.72 -11.55
CA VAL A 218 -7.31 -0.74 -12.86
C VAL A 218 -6.96 0.53 -13.61
N ASN A 219 -6.68 0.40 -14.89
CA ASN A 219 -6.66 1.51 -15.81
C ASN A 219 -7.81 1.31 -16.82
N ASP A 220 -8.88 2.04 -16.61
CA ASP A 220 -10.10 1.94 -17.43
C ASP A 220 -9.86 2.37 -18.89
N ASN A 221 -8.97 3.33 -19.13
CA ASN A 221 -8.65 3.81 -20.48
C ASN A 221 -8.09 2.69 -21.37
N ASN A 222 -7.31 1.78 -20.78
CA ASN A 222 -6.66 0.70 -21.50
C ASN A 222 -7.37 -0.65 -21.29
N GLY A 223 -8.37 -0.71 -20.42
CA GLY A 223 -9.03 -1.94 -20.00
C GLY A 223 -8.05 -2.96 -19.39
N LEU A 224 -7.06 -2.48 -18.64
CA LEU A 224 -6.03 -3.32 -18.02
C LEU A 224 -6.22 -3.38 -16.51
N ILE A 225 -6.00 -4.58 -15.98
CA ILE A 225 -6.01 -4.87 -14.54
C ILE A 225 -4.61 -5.27 -14.14
N TYR A 226 -4.11 -4.68 -13.07
CA TYR A 226 -2.82 -4.95 -12.48
C TYR A 226 -3.02 -5.64 -11.14
N SER A 227 -2.36 -6.79 -10.94
CA SER A 227 -2.41 -7.53 -9.68
C SER A 227 -1.03 -7.72 -9.11
N VAL A 228 -0.88 -7.46 -7.82
CA VAL A 228 0.36 -7.66 -7.07
C VAL A 228 0.18 -8.71 -5.99
N SER A 229 1.27 -9.38 -5.64
CA SER A 229 1.22 -10.51 -4.72
C SER A 229 2.46 -10.60 -3.81
N TRP A 230 2.30 -11.31 -2.70
CA TRP A 230 3.41 -11.69 -1.84
C TRP A 230 4.42 -12.63 -2.53
N ASP A 231 4.06 -13.19 -3.70
CA ASP A 231 5.01 -13.92 -4.56
C ASP A 231 6.03 -13.02 -5.27
N LYS A 232 6.07 -11.70 -4.94
CA LYS A 232 6.99 -10.69 -5.47
C LYS A 232 6.70 -10.29 -6.93
N SER A 233 5.57 -10.71 -7.48
CA SER A 233 5.22 -10.48 -8.87
C SER A 233 4.13 -9.42 -9.05
N LEU A 234 4.23 -8.72 -10.18
CA LEU A 234 3.18 -7.92 -10.81
C LEU A 234 2.69 -8.69 -12.03
N LYS A 235 1.36 -8.85 -12.17
CA LYS A 235 0.75 -9.44 -13.36
C LYS A 235 -0.26 -8.47 -13.96
N ILE A 236 -0.35 -8.51 -15.28
CA ILE A 236 -1.18 -7.61 -16.08
C ILE A 236 -2.19 -8.47 -16.82
N TRP A 237 -3.45 -8.09 -16.72
CA TRP A 237 -4.58 -8.81 -17.28
C TRP A 237 -5.39 -7.87 -18.16
N ARG A 238 -5.98 -8.39 -19.23
CA ARG A 238 -6.94 -7.64 -20.04
C ARG A 238 -8.34 -7.89 -19.51
N ALA A 239 -9.12 -6.83 -19.27
CA ALA A 239 -10.46 -6.91 -18.67
C ALA A 239 -11.49 -7.52 -19.62
N SER A 240 -11.33 -7.35 -20.93
CA SER A 240 -12.29 -7.82 -21.95
C SER A 240 -12.37 -9.35 -22.04
N ASP A 241 -11.23 -10.04 -22.11
CA ASP A 241 -11.11 -11.50 -22.27
C ASP A 241 -10.51 -12.21 -21.06
N LEU A 242 -10.11 -11.46 -20.04
CA LEU A 242 -9.58 -11.95 -18.76
C LEU A 242 -8.27 -12.74 -18.90
N GLN A 243 -7.51 -12.50 -19.99
CA GLN A 243 -6.23 -13.15 -20.23
C GLN A 243 -5.08 -12.47 -19.49
N CYS A 244 -4.17 -13.29 -18.96
CA CYS A 244 -2.91 -12.78 -18.43
C CYS A 244 -1.96 -12.43 -19.58
N LEU A 245 -1.62 -11.14 -19.69
CA LEU A 245 -0.73 -10.62 -20.73
C LEU A 245 0.74 -10.72 -20.33
N GLU A 246 1.05 -10.31 -19.09
CA GLU A 246 2.41 -10.19 -18.59
C GLU A 246 2.51 -10.67 -17.14
N SER A 247 3.71 -11.17 -16.80
CA SER A 247 4.10 -11.46 -15.42
C SER A 247 5.52 -11.03 -15.21
N ILE A 248 5.72 -10.13 -14.27
CA ILE A 248 6.98 -9.47 -13.98
C ILE A 248 7.38 -9.83 -12.55
N LYS A 249 8.64 -10.24 -12.33
CA LYS A 249 9.22 -10.26 -10.98
C LYS A 249 9.44 -8.80 -10.57
N ALA A 250 8.50 -8.26 -9.79
CA ALA A 250 8.48 -6.84 -9.53
C ALA A 250 9.43 -6.42 -8.41
N HIS A 251 9.63 -7.24 -7.38
CA HIS A 251 10.39 -6.89 -6.19
C HIS A 251 11.21 -8.06 -5.65
N GLU A 252 12.09 -7.75 -4.68
CA GLU A 252 12.87 -8.78 -3.99
C GLU A 252 12.14 -9.34 -2.76
N ASP A 253 11.05 -8.68 -2.32
CA ASP A 253 10.17 -9.14 -1.26
C ASP A 253 8.69 -8.92 -1.62
N ALA A 254 7.78 -9.29 -0.72
CA ALA A 254 6.33 -9.24 -0.89
C ALA A 254 5.87 -7.86 -1.39
N VAL A 255 5.03 -7.83 -2.44
CA VAL A 255 4.41 -6.59 -2.90
C VAL A 255 3.12 -6.37 -2.12
N ASN A 256 2.98 -5.21 -1.49
CA ASN A 256 1.85 -4.91 -0.62
C ASN A 256 0.82 -3.96 -1.26
N ALA A 257 1.27 -3.07 -2.14
CA ALA A 257 0.44 -2.03 -2.73
C ALA A 257 0.72 -1.85 -4.22
N VAL A 258 -0.30 -1.43 -4.95
CA VAL A 258 -0.23 -1.05 -6.36
C VAL A 258 -1.14 0.15 -6.59
N ALA A 259 -0.64 1.10 -7.38
CA ALA A 259 -1.41 2.22 -7.92
C ALA A 259 -1.11 2.36 -9.40
N VAL A 260 -2.05 2.93 -10.16
CA VAL A 260 -1.89 3.18 -11.58
C VAL A 260 -2.39 4.57 -11.91
N SER A 261 -1.61 5.32 -12.68
CA SER A 261 -1.99 6.65 -13.16
C SER A 261 -2.81 6.57 -14.43
N VAL A 262 -3.47 7.66 -14.77
CA VAL A 262 -4.33 7.78 -15.96
C VAL A 262 -3.55 7.52 -17.24
N ASP A 263 -2.28 7.93 -17.29
CA ASP A 263 -1.34 7.72 -18.42
C ASP A 263 -0.77 6.28 -18.48
N GLY A 264 -1.14 5.41 -17.55
CA GLY A 264 -0.79 3.98 -17.55
C GLY A 264 0.54 3.66 -16.86
N MET A 265 1.13 4.59 -16.11
CA MET A 265 2.27 4.29 -15.25
C MET A 265 1.81 3.51 -14.02
N VAL A 266 2.51 2.44 -13.69
CA VAL A 266 2.19 1.55 -12.58
C VAL A 266 3.21 1.70 -11.47
N TYR A 267 2.74 1.88 -10.27
CA TYR A 267 3.56 2.02 -9.07
C TYR A 267 3.33 0.83 -8.15
N THR A 268 4.40 0.19 -7.71
CA THR A 268 4.33 -0.98 -6.81
C THR A 268 5.14 -0.73 -5.56
N GLY A 269 4.52 -0.91 -4.39
CA GLY A 269 5.14 -0.74 -3.08
C GLY A 269 5.36 -2.09 -2.39
N SER A 270 6.54 -2.30 -1.82
CA SER A 270 6.96 -3.61 -1.33
C SER A 270 7.53 -3.59 0.09
N ALA A 271 7.57 -4.78 0.67
CA ALA A 271 8.25 -5.07 1.91
C ALA A 271 9.78 -4.90 1.82
N ASP A 272 10.35 -4.86 0.60
CA ASP A 272 11.77 -4.53 0.37
C ASP A 272 12.09 -3.03 0.56
N CYS A 273 11.15 -2.25 1.09
CA CYS A 273 11.25 -0.81 1.37
C CYS A 273 11.32 0.08 0.12
N ARG A 274 11.06 -0.47 -1.07
CA ARG A 274 11.15 0.22 -2.35
C ARG A 274 9.79 0.42 -2.97
N ILE A 275 9.71 1.46 -3.81
CA ILE A 275 8.64 1.65 -4.76
C ILE A 275 9.27 1.53 -6.15
N ARG A 276 8.67 0.73 -7.03
CA ARG A 276 9.09 0.60 -8.42
C ARG A 276 8.05 1.16 -9.34
N VAL A 277 8.51 1.88 -10.35
CA VAL A 277 7.69 2.55 -11.36
C VAL A 277 7.84 1.78 -12.67
N TRP A 278 6.72 1.38 -13.25
CA TRP A 278 6.65 0.60 -14.48
C TRP A 278 5.91 1.37 -15.53
N GLY A 279 6.46 1.43 -16.71
CA GLY A 279 5.83 2.06 -17.87
C GLY A 279 5.86 1.15 -19.07
N LYS A 280 5.02 1.42 -20.05
CA LYS A 280 5.03 0.74 -21.34
C LYS A 280 5.37 1.76 -22.43
N PRO A 281 6.66 1.87 -22.82
CA PRO A 281 7.06 2.75 -23.91
C PRO A 281 6.36 2.38 -25.22
N LEU A 282 6.14 3.37 -26.07
CA LEU A 282 5.44 3.21 -27.35
C LEU A 282 6.03 2.11 -28.24
N ASN A 283 7.34 1.92 -28.18
CA ASN A 283 8.07 0.92 -28.99
C ASN A 283 8.20 -0.45 -28.30
N GLU A 284 7.71 -0.58 -27.08
CA GLU A 284 7.83 -1.81 -26.28
C GLU A 284 6.50 -2.55 -26.22
N LYS A 285 6.60 -3.89 -26.33
CA LYS A 285 5.43 -4.76 -26.17
C LYS A 285 5.09 -5.03 -24.71
N ARG A 286 6.01 -4.76 -23.80
CA ARG A 286 5.91 -5.09 -22.37
C ARG A 286 6.20 -3.89 -21.50
N HIS A 287 5.72 -3.96 -20.26
CA HIS A 287 6.09 -3.00 -19.25
C HIS A 287 7.57 -3.21 -18.84
N VAL A 288 8.27 -2.09 -18.71
CA VAL A 288 9.68 -2.04 -18.28
C VAL A 288 9.80 -1.23 -16.99
N LEU A 289 10.83 -1.51 -16.23
CA LEU A 289 11.16 -0.72 -15.04
C LEU A 289 11.69 0.65 -15.47
N VAL A 290 10.97 1.70 -15.09
CA VAL A 290 11.33 3.10 -15.39
C VAL A 290 12.19 3.67 -14.26
N ALA A 291 11.78 3.47 -13.00
CA ALA A 291 12.48 3.99 -11.84
C ALA A 291 12.32 3.12 -10.61
N THR A 292 13.26 3.25 -9.68
CA THR A 292 13.18 2.69 -8.33
C THR A 292 13.33 3.83 -7.31
N LEU A 293 12.34 3.99 -6.45
CA LEU A 293 12.29 5.04 -5.43
C LEU A 293 12.69 4.45 -4.08
N GLU A 294 13.81 4.88 -3.53
CA GLU A 294 14.44 4.32 -2.32
C GLU A 294 14.61 5.40 -1.25
N LYS A 295 13.61 5.60 -0.41
CA LYS A 295 13.69 6.55 0.72
C LYS A 295 13.04 6.01 2.00
N HIS A 296 12.10 5.07 1.89
CA HIS A 296 11.51 4.43 3.06
C HIS A 296 12.51 3.54 3.78
N LYS A 297 12.44 3.55 5.12
CA LYS A 297 13.30 2.75 6.00
C LYS A 297 12.67 1.40 6.36
N SER A 298 11.44 1.16 5.93
CA SER A 298 10.67 -0.05 6.24
C SER A 298 9.64 -0.33 5.16
N ALA A 299 8.94 -1.47 5.27
CA ALA A 299 7.97 -1.95 4.31
C ALA A 299 6.95 -0.87 3.89
N VAL A 300 6.79 -0.67 2.59
CA VAL A 300 5.75 0.17 1.99
C VAL A 300 4.46 -0.63 1.97
N ASN A 301 3.40 -0.08 2.58
CA ASN A 301 2.11 -0.77 2.73
C ASN A 301 1.00 -0.18 1.88
N ALA A 302 1.08 1.11 1.53
CA ALA A 302 0.02 1.81 0.83
C ALA A 302 0.60 2.83 -0.16
N LEU A 303 -0.07 2.99 -1.28
CA LEU A 303 0.20 3.97 -2.32
C LEU A 303 -1.11 4.66 -2.69
N ALA A 304 -1.06 5.96 -2.95
CA ALA A 304 -2.14 6.74 -3.53
C ALA A 304 -1.57 7.74 -4.53
N LEU A 305 -2.31 8.04 -5.57
CA LEU A 305 -2.01 9.10 -6.55
C LEU A 305 -3.03 10.21 -6.39
N ASN A 306 -2.66 11.43 -6.70
CA ASN A 306 -3.63 12.49 -6.96
C ASN A 306 -4.35 12.23 -8.30
N ASP A 307 -5.39 13.00 -8.58
CA ASP A 307 -6.30 12.73 -9.70
C ASP A 307 -5.60 12.80 -11.07
N ASP A 308 -4.62 13.68 -11.25
CA ASP A 308 -3.84 13.82 -12.49
C ASP A 308 -2.62 12.88 -12.58
N GLY A 309 -2.27 12.20 -11.51
CA GLY A 309 -1.13 11.29 -11.44
C GLY A 309 0.24 11.97 -11.35
N SER A 310 0.30 13.28 -11.10
CA SER A 310 1.54 14.04 -10.93
C SER A 310 2.19 13.83 -9.58
N VAL A 311 1.39 13.54 -8.54
CA VAL A 311 1.85 13.33 -7.17
C VAL A 311 1.52 11.91 -6.70
N LEU A 312 2.54 11.22 -6.21
CA LEU A 312 2.41 9.92 -5.56
C LEU A 312 2.64 10.06 -4.05
N PHE A 313 1.75 9.48 -3.28
CA PHE A 313 1.89 9.33 -1.84
C PHE A 313 2.19 7.88 -1.49
N SER A 314 3.17 7.68 -0.62
CA SER A 314 3.54 6.35 -0.14
C SER A 314 3.59 6.29 1.38
N GLY A 315 2.90 5.31 1.95
CA GLY A 315 2.83 5.08 3.39
C GLY A 315 3.52 3.79 3.79
N ALA A 316 4.33 3.85 4.86
CA ALA A 316 5.14 2.71 5.26
C ALA A 316 5.09 2.39 6.76
N CYS A 317 5.70 1.27 7.12
CA CYS A 317 5.87 0.86 8.51
C CYS A 317 6.76 1.80 9.31
N ASP A 318 7.58 2.63 8.68
CA ASP A 318 8.42 3.65 9.31
C ASP A 318 7.62 4.87 9.84
N ARG A 319 6.28 4.81 9.78
CA ARG A 319 5.33 5.82 10.26
C ARG A 319 5.29 7.09 9.42
N SER A 320 6.04 7.16 8.33
CA SER A 320 6.06 8.29 7.42
C SER A 320 5.16 8.06 6.21
N ILE A 321 4.64 9.18 5.68
CA ILE A 321 4.09 9.25 4.34
C ILE A 321 5.05 10.12 3.55
N LEU A 322 5.58 9.63 2.43
CA LEU A 322 6.42 10.41 1.54
C LEU A 322 5.59 10.92 0.37
N VAL A 323 5.85 12.17 -0.01
CA VAL A 323 5.29 12.83 -1.17
C VAL A 323 6.33 12.81 -2.27
N TRP A 324 5.94 12.35 -3.45
CA TRP A 324 6.77 12.24 -4.63
C TRP A 324 6.10 12.99 -5.76
N GLU A 325 6.82 13.88 -6.39
CA GLU A 325 6.32 14.68 -7.51
C GLU A 325 7.08 14.31 -8.78
N ARG A 326 6.40 14.42 -9.92
CA ARG A 326 7.03 14.22 -11.22
C ARG A 326 7.85 15.45 -11.54
N GLU A 327 9.12 15.26 -11.83
CA GLU A 327 9.98 16.32 -12.34
C GLU A 327 9.80 16.46 -13.85
N ASP A 328 9.54 17.68 -14.34
CA ASP A 328 9.25 17.95 -15.75
C ASP A 328 10.38 17.52 -16.71
N SER A 329 11.62 17.52 -16.22
CA SER A 329 12.81 17.16 -16.99
C SER A 329 13.11 15.65 -17.01
N ALA A 330 12.44 14.87 -16.15
CA ALA A 330 12.74 13.45 -15.97
C ALA A 330 11.46 12.63 -15.83
N ASN A 331 11.38 11.51 -16.51
CA ASN A 331 10.25 10.56 -16.38
C ASN A 331 10.22 9.83 -15.03
N HIS A 332 10.73 10.43 -13.96
CA HIS A 332 10.80 9.82 -12.65
C HIS A 332 10.25 10.75 -11.56
N MET A 333 9.83 10.15 -10.47
CA MET A 333 9.32 10.84 -9.29
C MET A 333 10.47 11.22 -8.36
N VAL A 334 10.46 12.44 -7.83
CA VAL A 334 11.39 12.93 -6.82
C VAL A 334 10.66 13.14 -5.50
N VAL A 335 11.29 12.83 -4.38
CA VAL A 335 10.69 13.07 -3.06
C VAL A 335 10.77 14.57 -2.73
N THR A 336 9.61 15.19 -2.56
CA THR A 336 9.48 16.63 -2.24
C THR A 336 9.07 16.86 -0.79
N GLY A 337 8.44 15.86 -0.14
CA GLY A 337 7.98 16.01 1.23
C GLY A 337 7.88 14.72 2.02
N ALA A 338 7.74 14.88 3.34
CA ALA A 338 7.47 13.81 4.27
C ALA A 338 6.43 14.24 5.31
N LEU A 339 5.27 13.63 5.30
CA LEU A 339 4.19 13.90 6.24
C LEU A 339 4.39 13.04 7.48
N ARG A 340 4.55 13.68 8.60
CA ARG A 340 4.76 13.04 9.89
C ARG A 340 3.65 13.41 10.86
N GLY A 341 3.31 12.52 11.74
CA GLY A 341 2.25 12.74 12.74
C GLY A 341 1.69 11.42 13.26
N HIS A 342 1.60 10.39 12.43
CA HIS A 342 1.22 9.06 12.90
C HIS A 342 2.28 8.46 13.82
N ASN A 343 1.82 7.83 14.91
CA ASN A 343 2.68 7.21 15.91
C ASN A 343 3.04 5.75 15.60
N LYS A 344 2.33 5.13 14.64
CA LYS A 344 2.54 3.75 14.19
C LYS A 344 2.48 3.67 12.66
N ALA A 345 2.68 2.44 12.14
CA ALA A 345 2.68 2.15 10.71
C ALA A 345 1.47 2.71 9.97
N ILE A 346 1.70 3.25 8.79
CA ILE A 346 0.65 3.58 7.83
C ILE A 346 0.15 2.29 7.20
N LEU A 347 -1.15 2.07 7.17
CA LEU A 347 -1.77 0.85 6.65
C LEU A 347 -2.60 1.09 5.39
N SER A 348 -3.11 2.30 5.20
CA SER A 348 -3.91 2.70 4.04
C SER A 348 -3.70 4.16 3.69
N LEU A 349 -3.76 4.47 2.40
CA LEU A 349 -3.77 5.81 1.83
C LEU A 349 -4.82 5.86 0.74
N ILE A 350 -5.56 6.95 0.69
CA ILE A 350 -6.43 7.29 -0.45
C ILE A 350 -6.33 8.78 -0.70
N ASN A 351 -6.43 9.18 -1.96
CA ASN A 351 -6.62 10.56 -2.35
C ASN A 351 -8.04 10.77 -2.85
N VAL A 352 -8.65 11.87 -2.47
CA VAL A 352 -9.98 12.29 -2.93
C VAL A 352 -9.92 13.79 -3.21
N SER A 353 -9.93 14.13 -4.49
CA SER A 353 -9.71 15.51 -4.95
C SER A 353 -8.41 16.09 -4.38
N ASP A 354 -8.49 17.15 -3.60
CA ASP A 354 -7.37 17.85 -2.98
C ASP A 354 -6.99 17.35 -1.57
N LEU A 355 -7.63 16.27 -1.10
CA LEU A 355 -7.41 15.72 0.23
C LEU A 355 -6.73 14.34 0.16
N LEU A 356 -5.65 14.20 0.90
CA LEU A 356 -5.04 12.91 1.19
C LEU A 356 -5.53 12.41 2.56
N LEU A 357 -5.99 11.17 2.62
CA LEU A 357 -6.39 10.51 3.84
C LEU A 357 -5.47 9.34 4.14
N SER A 358 -5.06 9.22 5.40
CA SER A 358 -4.16 8.16 5.86
C SER A 358 -4.74 7.43 7.06
N GLY A 359 -4.81 6.10 6.97
CA GLY A 359 -5.20 5.22 8.07
C GLY A 359 -3.99 4.50 8.66
N SER A 360 -3.94 4.44 9.98
CA SER A 360 -2.75 3.94 10.68
C SER A 360 -3.07 2.89 11.76
N ALA A 361 -2.03 2.16 12.09
CA ALA A 361 -2.01 1.24 13.23
C ALA A 361 -2.09 1.98 14.58
N ASP A 362 -1.97 3.30 14.62
CA ASP A 362 -2.22 4.12 15.81
C ASP A 362 -3.71 4.35 16.09
N ARG A 363 -4.60 3.79 15.28
CA ARG A 363 -6.07 3.82 15.40
C ARG A 363 -6.71 5.14 14.97
N THR A 364 -5.95 6.01 14.31
CA THR A 364 -6.45 7.30 13.79
C THR A 364 -6.49 7.31 12.27
N VAL A 365 -7.34 8.18 11.73
CA VAL A 365 -7.28 8.63 10.34
C VAL A 365 -6.84 10.09 10.36
N ARG A 366 -5.87 10.45 9.52
CA ARG A 366 -5.43 11.84 9.34
C ARG A 366 -5.78 12.32 7.96
N ILE A 367 -6.16 13.58 7.90
CA ILE A 367 -6.55 14.28 6.69
C ILE A 367 -5.51 15.35 6.42
N TRP A 368 -4.97 15.32 5.22
CA TRP A 368 -3.91 16.21 4.76
C TRP A 368 -4.36 16.96 3.53
N LYS A 369 -3.95 18.20 3.43
CA LYS A 369 -4.16 19.05 2.26
C LYS A 369 -2.90 19.83 1.96
N GLU A 370 -2.67 20.08 0.69
CA GLU A 370 -1.60 20.96 0.24
C GLU A 370 -1.93 22.42 0.59
N GLY A 371 -0.98 23.11 1.21
CA GLY A 371 -1.07 24.53 1.50
C GLY A 371 -0.56 25.39 0.34
N HIS A 372 -0.72 26.71 0.45
CA HIS A 372 -0.27 27.66 -0.58
C HIS A 372 1.25 27.66 -0.81
N ASP A 373 2.02 27.12 0.12
CA ASP A 373 3.48 27.00 0.04
C ASP A 373 3.94 25.66 -0.57
N GLY A 374 3.03 24.88 -1.16
CA GLY A 374 3.30 23.55 -1.71
C GLY A 374 3.57 22.49 -0.64
N LYS A 375 3.37 22.80 0.65
CA LYS A 375 3.55 21.81 1.72
C LYS A 375 2.21 21.29 2.20
N TYR A 376 2.19 19.99 2.50
CA TYR A 376 1.01 19.35 3.06
C TYR A 376 0.88 19.61 4.55
N ILE A 377 -0.30 20.05 4.98
CA ILE A 377 -0.67 20.27 6.38
C ILE A 377 -1.70 19.24 6.84
N CYS A 378 -1.66 18.86 8.12
CA CYS A 378 -2.67 17.99 8.71
C CYS A 378 -3.88 18.83 9.12
N LEU A 379 -4.98 18.73 8.39
CA LEU A 379 -6.21 19.48 8.65
C LEU A 379 -6.97 18.95 9.85
N SER A 380 -7.09 17.62 9.96
CA SER A 380 -7.89 16.99 11.00
C SER A 380 -7.37 15.59 11.34
N VAL A 381 -7.69 15.16 12.55
CA VAL A 381 -7.42 13.81 13.04
C VAL A 381 -8.73 13.18 13.49
N LEU A 382 -9.18 12.14 12.79
CA LEU A 382 -10.36 11.37 13.18
C LEU A 382 -9.94 10.30 14.16
N ASP A 383 -10.29 10.48 15.40
CA ASP A 383 -10.02 9.55 16.51
C ASP A 383 -11.30 8.82 16.94
N GLY A 384 -11.17 7.78 17.74
CA GLY A 384 -12.30 7.03 18.28
C GLY A 384 -12.37 5.57 17.84
N HIS A 385 -11.46 5.07 16.99
CA HIS A 385 -11.31 3.64 16.74
C HIS A 385 -10.55 2.94 17.87
N ARG A 386 -10.98 1.73 18.20
CA ARG A 386 -10.33 0.91 19.24
C ARG A 386 -9.16 0.07 18.71
N LYS A 387 -9.16 -0.23 17.42
CA LYS A 387 -8.15 -1.08 16.75
C LYS A 387 -7.56 -0.35 15.53
N PRO A 388 -6.43 -0.84 14.99
CA PRO A 388 -5.80 -0.27 13.82
C PRO A 388 -6.76 -0.05 12.65
N VAL A 389 -6.67 1.12 12.01
CA VAL A 389 -7.40 1.43 10.78
C VAL A 389 -6.68 0.76 9.62
N LYS A 390 -7.31 -0.27 9.03
CA LYS A 390 -6.70 -1.09 7.98
C LYS A 390 -6.97 -0.56 6.60
N THR A 391 -8.15 0.02 6.38
CA THR A 391 -8.63 0.41 5.05
C THR A 391 -9.47 1.66 5.14
N LEU A 392 -9.43 2.44 4.08
CA LEU A 392 -10.19 3.67 3.90
C LEU A 392 -10.92 3.63 2.57
N ALA A 393 -12.07 4.26 2.51
CA ALA A 393 -12.74 4.67 1.28
C ALA A 393 -13.33 6.06 1.50
N ALA A 394 -13.41 6.88 0.46
CA ALA A 394 -14.05 8.19 0.57
C ALA A 394 -14.65 8.61 -0.77
N VAL A 395 -15.58 9.53 -0.69
CA VAL A 395 -16.24 10.11 -1.85
C VAL A 395 -16.62 11.55 -1.54
N ARG A 396 -16.45 12.44 -2.51
CA ARG A 396 -16.95 13.82 -2.45
C ARG A 396 -18.43 13.83 -2.81
N GLU A 397 -19.25 14.46 -1.99
CA GLU A 397 -20.68 14.64 -2.28
C GLU A 397 -20.87 15.82 -3.24
N ASN A 398 -21.74 15.65 -4.24
CA ASN A 398 -21.84 16.58 -5.37
C ASN A 398 -22.37 18.00 -5.01
N ASP A 399 -23.09 18.16 -3.89
CA ASP A 399 -23.82 19.38 -3.60
C ASP A 399 -23.20 20.30 -2.53
N ASN A 400 -22.15 19.84 -1.84
CA ASN A 400 -21.48 20.61 -0.79
C ASN A 400 -20.00 20.21 -0.74
N ASP A 401 -19.12 21.08 -0.26
CA ASP A 401 -17.72 20.76 0.04
C ASP A 401 -17.58 19.70 1.15
N VAL A 402 -18.43 18.68 1.08
CA VAL A 402 -18.52 17.61 2.05
C VAL A 402 -17.94 16.33 1.47
N VAL A 403 -17.03 15.72 2.21
CA VAL A 403 -16.46 14.43 1.88
C VAL A 403 -16.95 13.39 2.89
N SER A 404 -17.60 12.34 2.38
CA SER A 404 -17.94 11.15 3.17
C SER A 404 -16.74 10.20 3.22
N VAL A 405 -16.22 9.95 4.41
CA VAL A 405 -15.08 9.07 4.64
C VAL A 405 -15.54 7.81 5.39
N PHE A 406 -15.10 6.66 4.92
CA PHE A 406 -15.35 5.36 5.54
C PHE A 406 -14.04 4.75 6.00
N SER A 407 -13.96 4.37 7.25
CA SER A 407 -12.77 3.76 7.85
C SER A 407 -13.08 2.39 8.42
N GLY A 408 -12.31 1.38 8.02
CA GLY A 408 -12.46 -0.01 8.44
C GLY A 408 -11.27 -0.48 9.27
N THR A 409 -11.55 -1.21 10.34
CA THR A 409 -10.56 -1.62 11.33
C THR A 409 -10.35 -3.13 11.41
N LEU A 410 -9.29 -3.52 12.11
CA LEU A 410 -8.93 -4.93 12.29
C LEU A 410 -9.85 -5.70 13.26
N ASP A 411 -10.78 -5.04 13.94
CA ASP A 411 -11.82 -5.70 14.75
C ASP A 411 -13.19 -5.76 14.07
N GLY A 412 -13.28 -5.29 12.81
CA GLY A 412 -14.51 -5.34 12.03
C GLY A 412 -15.42 -4.11 12.15
N GLU A 413 -14.99 -3.07 12.88
CA GLU A 413 -15.72 -1.82 12.95
C GLU A 413 -15.58 -1.03 11.65
N ILE A 414 -16.69 -0.49 11.13
CA ILE A 414 -16.71 0.49 10.05
C ILE A 414 -17.32 1.77 10.60
N LYS A 415 -16.64 2.91 10.43
CA LYS A 415 -17.19 4.23 10.76
C LYS A 415 -17.34 5.07 9.50
N LYS A 416 -18.50 5.77 9.43
CA LYS A 416 -18.75 6.82 8.45
C LYS A 416 -18.53 8.17 9.11
N TRP A 417 -17.66 8.96 8.50
CA TRP A 417 -17.35 10.32 8.89
C TRP A 417 -17.81 11.26 7.81
N GLN A 418 -18.30 12.41 8.21
CA GLN A 418 -18.62 13.51 7.33
C GLN A 418 -17.62 14.64 7.59
N LEU A 419 -16.92 15.04 6.55
CA LEU A 419 -15.91 16.07 6.58
C LEU A 419 -16.38 17.24 5.74
N SER A 420 -16.44 18.42 6.34
CA SER A 420 -16.71 19.68 5.63
C SER A 420 -15.50 20.59 5.72
N VAL A 421 -15.05 21.08 4.57
CA VAL A 421 -13.93 22.02 4.46
C VAL A 421 -14.46 23.28 3.81
N SER A 422 -14.56 24.36 4.60
CA SER A 422 -15.05 25.66 4.11
C SER A 422 -13.97 26.73 4.30
N PRO A 423 -13.83 27.71 3.38
CA PRO A 423 -12.99 28.87 3.61
C PRO A 423 -13.48 29.68 4.81
N CYS A 424 -12.56 30.27 5.54
CA CYS A 424 -12.91 31.11 6.68
C CYS A 424 -13.63 32.37 6.17
N SER A 425 -14.76 32.72 6.80
CA SER A 425 -15.67 33.81 6.39
C SER A 425 -15.04 35.21 6.36
N GLN A 426 -13.80 35.37 6.82
CA GLN A 426 -13.09 36.65 6.81
C GLN A 426 -12.49 37.02 5.44
N ASP A 427 -12.29 36.07 4.53
CA ASP A 427 -11.71 36.35 3.22
C ASP A 427 -12.76 36.70 2.14
N ILE A 428 -14.03 36.36 2.36
CA ILE A 428 -15.13 36.73 1.46
C ILE A 428 -15.37 38.25 1.46
N ALA A 429 -15.07 38.92 2.56
CA ALA A 429 -15.19 40.37 2.66
C ALA A 429 -14.06 41.16 1.92
N LYS A 430 -12.93 40.50 1.63
CA LYS A 430 -11.80 41.12 0.90
C LYS A 430 -11.82 40.89 -0.60
N MET A 431 -12.65 39.97 -1.10
CA MET A 431 -12.83 39.74 -2.54
C MET A 431 -13.94 40.58 -3.18
N ASN A 432 -14.73 41.29 -2.37
CA ASN A 432 -15.83 42.15 -2.84
C ASN A 432 -15.52 43.66 -2.64
N LEU A 433 -14.28 44.06 -2.50
CA LEU A 433 -13.78 45.44 -2.55
C LEU A 433 -12.70 45.53 -3.69
#